data_e6b96fcd84b8f8c677ecc8c51294cfc1
#
_entry.id   e6b96fcd84b8f8c677ecc8c51294cfc1
#
_cell.length_a   1.000
_cell.length_b   1.000
_cell.length_c   1.000
_cell.angle_alpha   90.00
_cell.angle_beta   90.00
_cell.angle_gamma   90.00
#
_symmetry.space_group_name_H-M   'P 1'
#
loop_
_entity.id
_entity.type
_entity.pdbx_description
1 polymer ?
#
loop_
_entity_poly.entity_id
_entity_poly.type
_entity_poly.pdbx_seq_one_letter_code
_entity_poly.pdbx_strand_id
1 'polypeptide(L)' 'MVKNNIEIDVKVKCLEEHKTQADIAKIVGTPASYVNKLIKRDEGVVNNTFVKMLEALGYDIELHYVKRKTKEDEASL' A
#
# COMPACT_ATOMS: atom_id res chain seq x y z
N MET A 1 -5.35 -11.93 9.67
CA MET A 1 -5.91 -10.86 8.83
C MET A 1 -4.91 -9.71 8.71
N VAL A 2 -5.06 -8.89 7.71
CA VAL A 2 -4.30 -7.64 7.60
C VAL A 2 -5.03 -6.60 8.44
N LYS A 3 -4.34 -6.02 9.41
CA LYS A 3 -4.94 -5.07 10.36
C LYS A 3 -5.15 -3.67 9.80
N ASN A 4 -4.41 -3.33 8.75
CA ASN A 4 -4.46 -1.99 8.17
C ASN A 4 -5.78 -1.71 7.46
N ASN A 5 -6.21 -0.46 7.50
CA ASN A 5 -7.22 0.04 6.57
C ASN A 5 -6.47 0.60 5.35
N ILE A 6 -6.38 -0.20 4.29
CA ILE A 6 -5.59 0.12 3.10
C ILE A 6 -6.09 1.42 2.43
N GLU A 7 -7.39 1.61 2.37
CA GLU A 7 -7.96 2.83 1.77
C GLU A 7 -7.50 4.08 2.49
N ILE A 8 -7.58 4.08 3.81
CA ILE A 8 -7.13 5.22 4.62
C ILE A 8 -5.63 5.41 4.49
N ASP A 9 -4.86 4.33 4.56
CA ASP A 9 -3.40 4.38 4.44
C ASP A 9 -2.97 5.06 3.14
N VAL A 10 -3.54 4.64 2.01
CA VAL A 10 -3.19 5.21 0.71
C VAL A 10 -3.63 6.67 0.62
N LYS A 11 -4.83 7.00 1.09
CA LYS A 11 -5.33 8.38 1.07
C LYS A 11 -4.45 9.31 1.89
N VAL A 12 -4.02 8.87 3.07
CA VAL A 12 -3.11 9.66 3.92
C VAL A 12 -1.77 9.87 3.22
N LYS A 13 -1.20 8.83 2.63
CA LYS A 13 0.07 8.94 1.90
C LYS A 13 -0.04 9.85 0.69
N CYS A 14 -1.16 9.80 -0.03
CA CYS A 14 -1.41 10.72 -1.14
C CYS A 14 -1.43 12.17 -0.67
N LEU A 15 -2.10 12.45 0.44
CA LEU A 15 -2.14 13.79 1.02
C LEU A 15 -0.76 14.27 1.44
N GLU A 16 0.01 13.42 2.10
CA GLU A 16 1.37 13.75 2.54
C GLU A 16 2.29 14.10 1.37
N GLU A 17 2.13 13.41 0.24
CA GLU A 17 2.97 13.59 -0.95
C GLU A 17 2.36 14.55 -1.97
N HIS A 18 1.23 15.20 -1.65
CA HIS A 18 0.54 16.13 -2.52
C HIS A 18 0.18 15.52 -3.89
N LYS A 19 -0.30 14.28 -3.87
CA LYS A 19 -0.71 13.54 -5.06
C LYS A 19 -2.14 13.06 -4.93
N THR A 20 -2.83 12.96 -6.08
CA THR A 20 -4.17 12.36 -6.14
C THR A 20 -4.06 10.89 -6.53
N GLN A 21 -5.16 10.14 -6.36
CA GLN A 21 -5.20 8.76 -6.85
C GLN A 21 -5.04 8.70 -8.37
N ALA A 22 -5.54 9.71 -9.09
CA ALA A 22 -5.35 9.81 -10.53
C ALA A 22 -3.88 9.97 -10.90
N ASP A 23 -3.14 10.79 -10.13
CA ASP A 23 -1.69 10.93 -10.32
C ASP A 23 -0.98 9.60 -10.12
N ILE A 24 -1.33 8.87 -9.08
CA ILE A 24 -0.73 7.57 -8.80
C ILE A 24 -1.02 6.58 -9.93
N ALA A 25 -2.26 6.53 -10.40
CA ALA A 25 -2.65 5.67 -11.51
C ALA A 25 -1.82 5.94 -12.76
N LYS A 26 -1.58 7.22 -13.05
CA LYS A 26 -0.77 7.67 -14.19
C LYS A 26 0.69 7.23 -14.03
N ILE A 27 1.26 7.42 -12.84
CA ILE A 27 2.65 7.05 -12.56
C ILE A 27 2.84 5.54 -12.68
N VAL A 28 1.91 4.76 -12.14
CA VAL A 28 1.98 3.29 -12.15
C VAL A 28 1.61 2.72 -13.53
N GLY A 29 0.87 3.47 -14.34
CA GLY A 29 0.46 3.03 -15.67
C GLY A 29 -0.77 2.14 -15.66
N THR A 30 -1.71 2.41 -14.77
CA THR A 30 -2.95 1.64 -14.61
C THR A 30 -4.15 2.59 -14.60
N PRO A 31 -5.37 2.10 -14.96
CA PRO A 31 -6.56 2.95 -14.87
C PRO A 31 -6.85 3.38 -13.43
N ALA A 32 -7.32 4.63 -13.27
CA ALA A 32 -7.70 5.16 -11.96
C ALA A 32 -8.80 4.32 -11.30
N SER A 33 -9.70 3.76 -12.09
CA SER A 33 -10.74 2.86 -11.58
C SER A 33 -10.17 1.61 -10.92
N TYR A 34 -9.07 1.09 -11.45
CA TYR A 34 -8.39 -0.07 -10.87
C TYR A 34 -7.75 0.29 -9.53
N VAL A 35 -7.08 1.44 -9.45
CA VAL A 35 -6.48 1.93 -8.20
C VAL A 35 -7.55 2.07 -7.13
N ASN A 36 -8.67 2.71 -7.49
CA ASN A 36 -9.79 2.92 -6.57
C ASN A 36 -10.37 1.58 -6.06
N LYS A 37 -10.55 0.62 -6.96
CA LYS A 37 -11.03 -0.71 -6.62
C LYS A 37 -10.08 -1.45 -5.67
N LEU A 38 -8.79 -1.39 -5.98
CA LEU A 38 -7.76 -2.06 -5.19
C LEU A 38 -7.75 -1.58 -3.75
N ILE A 39 -7.77 -0.26 -3.55
CA ILE A 39 -7.70 0.31 -2.20
C ILE A 39 -9.00 0.17 -1.43
N LYS A 40 -10.15 0.17 -2.09
CA LYS A 40 -11.45 0.02 -1.43
C LYS A 40 -11.74 -1.40 -0.98
N ARG A 41 -11.37 -2.37 -1.82
CA ARG A 41 -11.64 -3.79 -1.53
C ARG A 41 -10.47 -4.47 -0.85
N ASP A 42 -9.28 -3.88 -0.95
CA ASP A 42 -7.99 -4.42 -0.49
C ASP A 42 -7.72 -5.88 -0.88
N GLU A 43 -8.46 -6.39 -1.85
CA GLU A 43 -8.26 -7.73 -2.37
C GLU A 43 -6.97 -7.82 -3.17
N GLY A 44 -6.14 -8.80 -2.84
CA GLY A 44 -4.90 -9.04 -3.57
C GLY A 44 -3.74 -8.13 -3.17
N VAL A 45 -3.94 -7.24 -2.22
CA VAL A 45 -2.84 -6.42 -1.69
C VAL A 45 -1.83 -7.31 -0.99
N VAL A 46 -2.32 -8.27 -0.21
CA VAL A 46 -1.48 -9.32 0.37
C VAL A 46 -2.09 -10.65 -0.03
N ASN A 47 -1.23 -11.61 -0.37
CA ASN A 47 -1.69 -12.93 -0.78
C ASN A 47 -2.57 -13.56 0.31
N ASN A 48 -3.79 -13.92 -0.07
CA ASN A 48 -4.78 -14.43 0.88
C ASN A 48 -4.35 -15.75 1.53
N THR A 49 -3.70 -16.63 0.77
CA THR A 49 -3.18 -17.89 1.31
C THR A 49 -2.14 -17.62 2.38
N PHE A 50 -1.24 -16.66 2.13
CA PHE A 50 -0.23 -16.27 3.10
C PHE A 50 -0.87 -15.73 4.39
N VAL A 51 -1.90 -14.89 4.26
CA VAL A 51 -2.64 -14.36 5.41
C VAL A 51 -3.21 -15.50 6.24
N LYS A 52 -3.84 -16.48 5.59
CA LYS A 52 -4.41 -17.66 6.27
C LYS A 52 -3.35 -18.51 6.94
N MET A 53 -2.18 -18.65 6.32
CA MET A 53 -1.05 -19.36 6.93
C MET A 53 -0.63 -18.71 8.23
N LEU A 54 -0.50 -17.39 8.24
CA LEU A 54 -0.11 -16.64 9.44
C LEU A 54 -1.19 -16.75 10.52
N GLU A 55 -2.45 -16.66 10.14
CA GLU A 55 -3.57 -16.83 11.07
C GLU A 55 -3.54 -18.23 11.72
N ALA A 56 -3.25 -19.26 10.93
CA ALA A 56 -3.14 -20.62 11.44
C ALA A 56 -2.01 -20.76 12.47
N LEU A 57 -0.97 -19.93 12.34
CA LEU A 57 0.15 -19.89 13.28
C LEU A 57 -0.11 -18.95 14.47
N GLY A 58 -1.25 -18.26 14.48
CA GLY A 58 -1.63 -17.33 15.54
C GLY A 58 -1.18 -15.90 15.32
N TYR A 59 -0.95 -15.49 14.08
CA TYR A 59 -0.49 -14.14 13.75
C TYR A 59 -1.43 -13.42 12.81
N ASP A 60 -1.58 -12.13 13.03
CA ASP A 60 -2.14 -11.21 12.06
C ASP A 60 -1.00 -10.44 11.39
N ILE A 61 -1.30 -9.74 10.30
CA ILE A 61 -0.32 -8.98 9.53
C ILE A 61 -0.57 -7.49 9.71
N GLU A 62 0.50 -6.75 9.94
CA GLU A 62 0.47 -5.30 9.99
C GLU A 62 1.47 -4.75 8.98
N LEU A 63 1.00 -3.90 8.05
CA LEU A 63 1.83 -3.30 7.02
C LEU A 63 2.39 -1.97 7.51
N HIS A 64 3.69 -1.78 7.35
CA HIS A 64 4.37 -0.53 7.67
C HIS A 64 4.95 0.06 6.39
N TYR A 65 4.68 1.35 6.16
CA TYR A 65 5.15 2.05 4.97
C TYR A 65 6.35 2.91 5.36
N VAL A 66 7.50 2.57 4.81
CA VAL A 66 8.75 3.25 5.13
C VAL A 66 9.10 4.17 3.96
N LYS A 67 9.37 5.43 4.25
CA LYS A 67 9.73 6.40 3.21
C LYS A 67 11.02 5.96 2.52
N ARG A 68 11.00 5.98 1.19
CA ARG A 68 12.17 5.60 0.39
C ARG A 68 13.26 6.64 0.56
N LYS A 69 14.51 6.18 0.59
CA LYS A 69 15.67 7.07 0.57
C LYS A 69 15.82 7.66 -0.83
N THR A 70 16.15 8.94 -0.88
CA THR A 70 16.51 9.60 -2.13
C THR A 70 17.94 9.16 -2.52
N LYS A 71 18.36 9.47 -3.76
CA LYS A 71 19.73 9.20 -4.19
C LYS A 71 20.76 9.93 -3.32
N GLU A 72 20.41 11.13 -2.86
CA GLU A 72 21.27 11.91 -1.97
C GLU A 72 21.44 11.22 -0.62
N ASP A 73 20.36 10.69 -0.05
CA ASP A 73 20.41 9.95 1.21
C ASP A 73 21.23 8.68 1.06
N GLU A 74 21.08 7.99 -0.06
CA GLU A 74 21.85 6.77 -0.35
C GLU A 74 23.34 7.08 -0.51
N ALA A 75 23.66 8.19 -1.15
CA ALA A 75 25.05 8.62 -1.36
C ALA A 75 25.73 9.03 -0.06
N SER A 76 24.97 9.46 0.94
CA SER A 76 25.51 9.88 2.24
C SER A 76 25.82 8.69 3.17
N LEU A 77 25.42 7.52 2.79
CA LEU A 77 25.71 6.30 3.53
C LEU A 77 27.05 5.69 3.12
#